data_3950e76ea1baf9d3fd4ee5d550908753
#
_entry.id   3950e76ea1baf9d3fd4ee5d550908753
#
_cell.length_a   1.000
_cell.length_b   1.000
_cell.length_c   1.000
_cell.angle_alpha   90.00
_cell.angle_beta   90.00
_cell.angle_gamma   90.00
#
_symmetry.space_group_name_H-M   'P 1'
#
loop_
_entity.id
_entity.type
_entity.pdbx_description
1 polymer ?
#
loop_
_entity_poly.entity_id
_entity_poly.type
_entity_poly.pdbx_seq_one_letter_code
_entity_poly.pdbx_strand_id
1 'polypeptide(L)'
;IIGAGIAGASLAWRLARAGRPVVLIEREPQPGMHSTGRSAAMFMESYGPPGVRALTRASRDFYLHPPAGFAEAPLLSPRHALFVATAGQQAALGRMQADLAASGTTMTLLNSELLAQAAPALKPDLFQNALLDEQGYDMDVHALLQGFLRGARQAGARLLTGVQPLRAAHDGQRWRVALSDG
;
A
#
# COMPACT_ATOMS: atom_id res chain seq x y z
N ILE A 1 -16.08 10.04 -6.96
CA ILE A 1 -15.25 8.86 -6.63
C ILE A 1 -16.06 7.99 -5.69
N ILE A 2 -16.12 6.69 -5.93
CA ILE A 2 -16.82 5.72 -5.08
C ILE A 2 -15.78 4.92 -4.29
N GLY A 3 -15.92 4.89 -2.96
CA GLY A 3 -15.03 4.24 -1.99
C GLY A 3 -13.93 5.18 -1.47
N ALA A 4 -13.89 5.36 -0.14
CA ALA A 4 -12.90 6.17 0.56
C ALA A 4 -11.81 5.33 1.24
N GLY A 5 -11.44 4.20 0.63
CA GLY A 5 -10.18 3.51 0.92
C GLY A 5 -9.01 4.28 0.36
N ILE A 6 -7.79 3.74 0.52
CA ILE A 6 -6.55 4.42 0.14
C ILE A 6 -6.53 4.85 -1.34
N ALA A 7 -7.07 4.04 -2.25
CA ALA A 7 -7.12 4.35 -3.68
C ALA A 7 -8.02 5.57 -3.97
N GLY A 8 -9.25 5.58 -3.43
CA GLY A 8 -10.18 6.69 -3.63
C GLY A 8 -9.73 7.98 -2.95
N ALA A 9 -9.18 7.88 -1.74
CA ALA A 9 -8.66 9.02 -0.99
C ALA A 9 -7.46 9.68 -1.68
N SER A 10 -6.50 8.89 -2.17
CA SER A 10 -5.33 9.41 -2.88
C SER A 10 -5.71 10.06 -4.22
N LEU A 11 -6.65 9.46 -4.96
CA LEU A 11 -7.20 10.04 -6.19
C LEU A 11 -7.94 11.35 -5.90
N ALA A 12 -8.78 11.39 -4.84
CA ALA A 12 -9.50 12.59 -4.43
C ALA A 12 -8.55 13.73 -4.10
N TRP A 13 -7.49 13.45 -3.35
CA TRP A 13 -6.46 14.42 -3.01
C TRP A 13 -5.77 14.97 -4.26
N ARG A 14 -5.37 14.11 -5.19
CA ARG A 14 -4.71 14.53 -6.44
C ARG A 14 -5.61 15.41 -7.31
N LEU A 15 -6.86 15.01 -7.52
CA LEU A 15 -7.81 15.76 -8.34
C LEU A 15 -8.19 17.10 -7.71
N ALA A 16 -8.47 17.12 -6.40
CA ALA A 16 -8.80 18.36 -5.71
C ALA A 16 -7.64 19.37 -5.75
N ARG A 17 -6.41 18.93 -5.53
CA ARG A 17 -5.22 19.78 -5.67
C ARG A 17 -4.98 20.29 -7.09
N ALA A 18 -5.46 19.57 -8.09
CA ALA A 18 -5.47 20.01 -9.48
C ALA A 18 -6.68 20.92 -9.82
N GLY A 19 -7.39 21.44 -8.82
CA GLY A 19 -8.53 22.34 -8.99
C GLY A 19 -9.80 21.67 -9.54
N ARG A 20 -9.87 20.32 -9.50
CA ARG A 20 -11.07 19.61 -9.96
C ARG A 20 -12.07 19.47 -8.82
N PRO A 21 -13.36 19.78 -9.04
CA PRO A 21 -14.39 19.52 -8.03
C PRO A 21 -14.52 18.01 -7.80
N VAL A 22 -14.46 17.58 -6.54
CA VAL A 22 -14.47 16.15 -6.17
C VAL A 22 -15.51 15.91 -5.09
N VAL A 23 -16.33 14.87 -5.29
CA VAL A 23 -17.14 14.22 -4.26
C VAL A 23 -16.64 12.79 -4.09
N LEU A 24 -16.27 12.44 -2.87
CA LEU A 24 -15.85 11.09 -2.46
C LEU A 24 -16.99 10.48 -1.65
N ILE A 25 -17.50 9.32 -2.07
CA ILE A 25 -18.66 8.65 -1.48
C ILE A 25 -18.19 7.35 -0.84
N GLU A 26 -18.53 7.16 0.44
CA GLU A 26 -18.21 5.95 1.20
C GLU A 26 -19.48 5.39 1.85
N ARG A 27 -19.75 4.11 1.64
CA ARG A 27 -20.92 3.45 2.22
C ARG A 27 -20.80 3.21 3.72
N GLU A 28 -19.58 3.02 4.20
CA GLU A 28 -19.33 2.80 5.62
C GLU A 28 -19.35 4.13 6.40
N PRO A 29 -19.62 4.09 7.71
CA PRO A 29 -19.60 5.29 8.54
C PRO A 29 -18.21 5.94 8.63
N GLN A 30 -17.16 5.14 8.36
CA GLN A 30 -15.76 5.58 8.39
C GLN A 30 -15.00 5.11 7.14
N PRO A 31 -14.10 5.95 6.59
CA PRO A 31 -13.20 5.55 5.52
C PRO A 31 -12.25 4.43 5.92
N GLY A 32 -11.88 3.57 4.96
CA GLY A 32 -10.80 2.61 5.14
C GLY A 32 -11.16 1.33 5.89
N MET A 33 -12.42 1.04 6.17
CA MET A 33 -12.86 -0.11 6.98
C MET A 33 -12.59 -1.48 6.36
N HIS A 34 -12.37 -1.56 5.05
CA HIS A 34 -12.13 -2.81 4.33
C HIS A 34 -10.64 -3.04 4.07
N SER A 35 -10.24 -3.31 2.82
CA SER A 35 -8.86 -3.68 2.45
C SER A 35 -7.79 -2.74 2.99
N THR A 36 -8.06 -1.43 3.06
CA THR A 36 -7.12 -0.45 3.60
C THR A 36 -6.83 -0.68 5.08
N GLY A 37 -7.87 -0.81 5.91
CA GLY A 37 -7.72 -1.01 7.36
C GLY A 37 -7.38 -2.46 7.76
N ARG A 38 -7.34 -3.40 6.80
CA ARG A 38 -7.03 -4.83 7.03
C ARG A 38 -5.79 -5.28 6.27
N SER A 39 -4.97 -4.32 5.81
CA SER A 39 -3.75 -4.62 5.05
C SER A 39 -2.64 -5.10 5.99
N ALA A 40 -1.67 -5.86 5.44
CA ALA A 40 -0.44 -6.19 6.14
C ALA A 40 0.46 -4.96 6.36
N ALA A 41 0.11 -3.85 5.75
CA ALA A 41 0.73 -2.54 5.94
C ALA A 41 2.26 -2.51 5.71
N MET A 42 2.74 -3.29 4.75
CA MET A 42 4.16 -3.32 4.40
C MET A 42 4.43 -2.56 3.10
N PHE A 43 5.51 -1.80 3.09
CA PHE A 43 6.12 -1.25 1.88
C PHE A 43 7.32 -2.09 1.52
N MET A 44 7.27 -2.78 0.37
CA MET A 44 8.32 -3.69 -0.09
C MET A 44 8.51 -3.56 -1.60
N GLU A 45 9.69 -3.14 -2.02
CA GLU A 45 10.07 -3.06 -3.44
C GLU A 45 10.37 -4.43 -4.05
N SER A 46 10.54 -5.44 -3.21
CA SER A 46 10.74 -6.83 -3.59
C SER A 46 9.43 -7.57 -3.91
N TYR A 47 8.26 -7.00 -3.56
CA TYR A 47 6.98 -7.70 -3.63
C TYR A 47 6.24 -7.46 -4.95
N GLY A 48 5.67 -8.52 -5.51
CA GLY A 48 4.78 -8.49 -6.66
C GLY A 48 5.47 -8.52 -8.03
N PRO A 49 4.69 -8.47 -9.12
CA PRO A 49 5.22 -8.48 -10.48
C PRO A 49 5.98 -7.18 -10.81
N PRO A 50 6.81 -7.17 -11.88
CA PRO A 50 7.69 -6.03 -12.20
C PRO A 50 7.00 -4.67 -12.25
N GLY A 51 5.78 -4.59 -12.80
CA GLY A 51 5.00 -3.34 -12.85
C GLY A 51 4.61 -2.81 -11.47
N VAL A 52 4.22 -3.70 -10.54
CA VAL A 52 3.91 -3.34 -9.15
C VAL A 52 5.17 -2.84 -8.44
N ARG A 53 6.28 -3.57 -8.58
CA ARG A 53 7.58 -3.17 -8.00
C ARG A 53 8.04 -1.80 -8.51
N ALA A 54 7.85 -1.51 -9.79
CA ALA A 54 8.17 -0.20 -10.38
C ALA A 54 7.32 0.93 -9.78
N LEU A 55 6.02 0.70 -9.59
CA LEU A 55 5.11 1.67 -8.94
C LEU A 55 5.44 1.86 -7.46
N THR A 56 5.75 0.79 -6.73
CA THR A 56 6.19 0.86 -5.33
C THR A 56 7.45 1.72 -5.22
N ARG A 57 8.45 1.46 -6.07
CA ARG A 57 9.71 2.22 -6.11
C ARG A 57 9.47 3.70 -6.42
N ALA A 58 8.63 3.99 -7.41
CA ALA A 58 8.27 5.37 -7.77
C ALA A 58 7.53 6.13 -6.67
N SER A 59 6.91 5.40 -5.73
CA SER A 59 6.17 5.98 -4.60
C SER A 59 7.04 6.21 -3.35
N ARG A 60 8.24 5.64 -3.31
CA ARG A 60 9.12 5.66 -2.12
C ARG A 60 9.40 7.06 -1.60
N ASP A 61 9.78 7.97 -2.49
CA ASP A 61 10.13 9.34 -2.08
C ASP A 61 8.96 10.06 -1.43
N PHE A 62 7.75 9.88 -1.96
CA PHE A 62 6.54 10.45 -1.35
C PHE A 62 6.29 9.93 0.08
N TYR A 63 6.53 8.64 0.34
CA TYR A 63 6.30 8.07 1.67
C TYR A 63 7.39 8.44 2.67
N LEU A 64 8.64 8.57 2.22
CA LEU A 64 9.75 9.02 3.07
C LEU A 64 9.70 10.53 3.34
N HIS A 65 9.28 11.32 2.35
CA HIS A 65 9.26 12.78 2.40
C HIS A 65 7.88 13.32 1.98
N PRO A 66 6.81 13.02 2.75
CA PRO A 66 5.49 13.53 2.42
C PRO A 66 5.46 15.07 2.51
N PRO A 67 4.54 15.73 1.77
CA PRO A 67 4.39 17.18 1.85
C PRO A 67 4.17 17.66 3.29
N ALA A 68 4.64 18.87 3.59
CA ALA A 68 4.46 19.48 4.90
C ALA A 68 2.99 19.45 5.36
N GLY A 69 2.73 19.02 6.59
CA GLY A 69 1.41 18.89 7.17
C GLY A 69 0.60 17.67 6.67
N PHE A 70 1.20 16.79 5.86
CA PHE A 70 0.53 15.58 5.39
C PHE A 70 0.38 14.52 6.49
N ALA A 71 1.40 14.34 7.32
CA ALA A 71 1.40 13.44 8.48
C ALA A 71 2.18 14.09 9.63
N GLU A 72 1.85 13.71 10.87
CA GLU A 72 2.51 14.21 12.08
C GLU A 72 3.73 13.36 12.48
N ALA A 73 3.76 12.12 12.01
CA ALA A 73 4.84 11.15 12.24
C ALA A 73 5.29 10.54 10.91
N PRO A 74 6.46 9.89 10.86
CA PRO A 74 6.91 9.18 9.67
C PRO A 74 5.87 8.15 9.20
N LEU A 75 5.61 8.12 7.89
CA LEU A 75 4.70 7.14 7.28
C LEU A 75 5.31 5.74 7.16
N LEU A 76 6.63 5.64 7.16
CA LEU A 76 7.39 4.40 7.04
C LEU A 76 8.32 4.24 8.24
N SER A 77 8.34 3.02 8.81
CA SER A 77 9.29 2.59 9.84
C SER A 77 10.07 1.37 9.33
N PRO A 78 11.40 1.34 9.41
CA PRO A 78 12.20 0.22 8.93
C PRO A 78 11.71 -1.12 9.50
N ARG A 79 11.50 -2.08 8.63
CA ARG A 79 11.15 -3.45 8.98
C ARG A 79 11.71 -4.41 7.94
N HIS A 80 12.53 -5.34 8.39
CA HIS A 80 13.06 -6.38 7.53
C HIS A 80 12.00 -7.45 7.26
N ALA A 81 12.10 -8.09 6.08
CA ALA A 81 11.25 -9.21 5.70
C ALA A 81 12.09 -10.40 5.25
N LEU A 82 11.66 -11.60 5.65
CA LEU A 82 12.29 -12.85 5.25
C LEU A 82 11.39 -13.62 4.28
N PHE A 83 11.94 -13.97 3.15
CA PHE A 83 11.34 -14.93 2.22
C PHE A 83 11.98 -16.29 2.47
N VAL A 84 11.28 -17.13 3.20
CA VAL A 84 11.75 -18.47 3.58
C VAL A 84 11.29 -19.52 2.55
N ALA A 85 12.08 -20.59 2.39
CA ALA A 85 11.75 -21.67 1.47
C ALA A 85 12.04 -23.03 2.10
N THR A 86 11.10 -23.96 1.96
CA THR A 86 11.33 -25.37 2.25
C THR A 86 12.25 -25.99 1.20
N ALA A 87 12.73 -27.22 1.43
CA ALA A 87 13.60 -27.93 0.48
C ALA A 87 13.01 -27.98 -0.93
N GLY A 88 11.69 -28.23 -1.07
CA GLY A 88 11.00 -28.25 -2.37
C GLY A 88 10.83 -26.87 -3.03
N GLN A 89 11.05 -25.78 -2.32
CA GLN A 89 10.88 -24.41 -2.79
C GLN A 89 12.19 -23.68 -3.10
N GLN A 90 13.35 -24.31 -2.91
CA GLN A 90 14.66 -23.70 -3.08
C GLN A 90 14.88 -23.15 -4.51
N ALA A 91 14.44 -23.90 -5.52
CA ALA A 91 14.51 -23.42 -6.90
C ALA A 91 13.65 -22.18 -7.15
N ALA A 92 12.52 -22.03 -6.46
CA ALA A 92 11.67 -20.84 -6.55
C ALA A 92 12.33 -19.63 -5.86
N LEU A 93 12.97 -19.85 -4.71
CA LEU A 93 13.73 -18.81 -4.01
C LEU A 93 14.90 -18.29 -4.85
N GLY A 94 15.65 -19.20 -5.50
CA GLY A 94 16.75 -18.82 -6.40
C GLY A 94 16.28 -18.04 -7.63
N ARG A 95 15.15 -18.43 -8.24
CA ARG A 95 14.54 -17.65 -9.33
C ARG A 95 14.10 -16.25 -8.85
N MET A 96 13.47 -16.16 -7.69
CA MET A 96 13.08 -14.87 -7.10
C MET A 96 14.30 -13.97 -6.89
N GLN A 97 15.41 -14.51 -6.36
CA GLN A 97 16.64 -13.75 -6.18
C GLN A 97 17.19 -13.22 -7.51
N ALA A 98 17.24 -14.05 -8.54
CA ALA A 98 17.70 -13.65 -9.86
C ALA A 98 16.81 -12.57 -10.49
N ASP A 99 15.49 -12.73 -10.43
CA ASP A 99 14.52 -11.76 -10.96
C ASP A 99 14.59 -10.41 -10.25
N LEU A 100 14.80 -10.42 -8.94
CA LEU A 100 14.95 -9.20 -8.15
C LEU A 100 16.27 -8.50 -8.48
N ALA A 101 17.38 -9.23 -8.54
CA ALA A 101 18.67 -8.70 -8.94
C ALA A 101 18.64 -8.07 -10.35
N ALA A 102 17.99 -8.73 -11.30
CA ALA A 102 17.81 -8.21 -12.67
C ALA A 102 16.98 -6.90 -12.70
N SER A 103 16.12 -6.67 -11.72
CA SER A 103 15.34 -5.43 -11.58
C SER A 103 15.99 -4.38 -10.66
N GLY A 104 17.24 -4.60 -10.24
CA GLY A 104 18.00 -3.69 -9.38
C GLY A 104 17.60 -3.72 -7.89
N THR A 105 16.89 -4.77 -7.45
CA THR A 105 16.57 -4.99 -6.03
C THR A 105 17.54 -6.00 -5.44
N THR A 106 18.32 -5.58 -4.44
CA THR A 106 19.29 -6.46 -3.77
C THR A 106 18.65 -7.12 -2.56
N MET A 107 18.85 -8.43 -2.43
CA MET A 107 18.42 -9.24 -1.30
C MET A 107 19.64 -9.98 -0.72
N THR A 108 19.68 -10.09 0.59
CA THR A 108 20.76 -10.84 1.27
C THR A 108 20.34 -12.29 1.44
N LEU A 109 21.13 -13.22 0.90
CA LEU A 109 20.91 -14.66 1.11
C LEU A 109 21.45 -15.05 2.49
N LEU A 110 20.57 -15.54 3.35
CA LEU A 110 20.91 -16.10 4.65
C LEU A 110 21.03 -17.63 4.54
N ASN A 111 22.13 -18.18 5.04
CA ASN A 111 22.29 -19.62 5.25
C ASN A 111 21.54 -20.05 6.56
N SER A 112 21.57 -21.34 6.87
CA SER A 112 20.86 -21.91 8.04
C SER A 112 21.28 -21.27 9.37
N GLU A 113 22.56 -20.97 9.54
CA GLU A 113 23.09 -20.36 10.76
C GLU A 113 22.57 -18.92 10.93
N LEU A 114 22.71 -18.09 9.92
CA LEU A 114 22.23 -16.70 9.92
C LEU A 114 20.69 -16.63 10.01
N LEU A 115 19.99 -17.57 9.38
CA LEU A 115 18.54 -17.66 9.46
C LEU A 115 18.09 -18.01 10.88
N ALA A 116 18.76 -18.95 11.56
CA ALA A 116 18.44 -19.29 12.95
C ALA A 116 18.67 -18.11 13.91
N GLN A 117 19.68 -17.28 13.65
CA GLN A 117 19.91 -16.04 14.41
C GLN A 117 18.86 -14.99 14.13
N ALA A 118 18.50 -14.78 12.86
CA ALA A 118 17.54 -13.75 12.44
C ALA A 118 16.09 -14.11 12.82
N ALA A 119 15.74 -15.39 12.82
CA ALA A 119 14.39 -15.87 13.07
C ALA A 119 14.37 -17.19 13.87
N PRO A 120 14.72 -17.17 15.17
CA PRO A 120 14.86 -18.36 15.99
C PRO A 120 13.57 -19.15 16.20
N ALA A 121 12.40 -18.56 15.88
CA ALA A 121 11.12 -19.25 15.93
C ALA A 121 10.87 -20.18 14.72
N LEU A 122 11.66 -20.08 13.65
CA LEU A 122 11.55 -20.97 12.51
C LEU A 122 12.14 -22.35 12.82
N LYS A 123 11.50 -23.38 12.26
CA LYS A 123 11.98 -24.77 12.40
C LYS A 123 13.16 -25.00 11.46
N PRO A 124 14.37 -25.29 11.99
CA PRO A 124 15.59 -25.44 11.15
C PRO A 124 15.50 -26.59 10.13
N ASP A 125 14.78 -27.66 10.51
CA ASP A 125 14.59 -28.82 9.63
C ASP A 125 13.76 -28.52 8.37
N LEU A 126 12.92 -27.46 8.45
CA LEU A 126 12.05 -27.06 7.33
C LEU A 126 12.66 -25.94 6.47
N PHE A 127 13.38 -25.02 7.10
CA PHE A 127 13.90 -23.81 6.46
C PHE A 127 15.42 -23.73 6.63
N GLN A 128 16.15 -23.94 5.54
CA GLN A 128 17.61 -23.97 5.57
C GLN A 128 18.26 -22.69 5.08
N ASN A 129 17.51 -21.88 4.33
CA ASN A 129 17.96 -20.56 3.87
C ASN A 129 16.76 -19.65 3.61
N ALA A 130 17.04 -18.35 3.49
CA ALA A 130 16.07 -17.33 3.21
C ALA A 130 16.69 -16.18 2.39
N LEU A 131 15.86 -15.40 1.73
CA LEU A 131 16.25 -14.08 1.24
C LEU A 131 15.75 -13.01 2.25
N LEU A 132 16.65 -12.18 2.71
CA LEU A 132 16.37 -11.05 3.59
C LEU A 132 16.22 -9.78 2.75
N ASP A 133 15.06 -9.14 2.88
CA ASP A 133 14.80 -7.79 2.40
C ASP A 133 15.03 -6.80 3.57
N GLU A 134 16.16 -6.10 3.51
CA GLU A 134 16.54 -5.10 4.50
C GLU A 134 15.95 -3.71 4.21
N GLN A 135 15.33 -3.54 3.02
CA GLN A 135 14.75 -2.28 2.57
C GLN A 135 13.22 -2.24 2.70
N GLY A 136 12.65 -3.20 3.42
CA GLY A 136 11.24 -3.22 3.76
C GLY A 136 10.91 -2.24 4.89
N TYR A 137 9.65 -1.81 4.93
CA TYR A 137 9.11 -0.92 5.96
C TYR A 137 7.72 -1.36 6.39
N ASP A 138 7.39 -1.11 7.66
CA ASP A 138 6.00 -0.97 8.07
C ASP A 138 5.46 0.38 7.62
N MET A 139 4.20 0.42 7.22
CA MET A 139 3.52 1.62 6.78
C MET A 139 2.42 2.00 7.77
N ASP A 140 2.41 3.24 8.25
CA ASP A 140 1.25 3.79 8.95
C ASP A 140 0.14 4.10 7.96
N VAL A 141 -0.67 3.07 7.68
CA VAL A 141 -1.80 3.16 6.73
C VAL A 141 -2.86 4.13 7.22
N HIS A 142 -3.04 4.26 8.55
CA HIS A 142 -4.00 5.21 9.10
C HIS A 142 -3.54 6.65 8.85
N ALA A 143 -2.32 6.99 9.22
CA ALA A 143 -1.75 8.31 8.98
C ALA A 143 -1.75 8.66 7.48
N LEU A 144 -1.41 7.70 6.62
CA LEU A 144 -1.43 7.86 5.17
C LEU A 144 -2.85 8.17 4.65
N LEU A 145 -3.86 7.39 5.06
CA LEU A 145 -5.25 7.60 4.68
C LEU A 145 -5.76 8.96 5.15
N GLN A 146 -5.51 9.31 6.43
CA GLN A 146 -5.93 10.59 6.99
C GLN A 146 -5.23 11.78 6.31
N GLY A 147 -3.97 11.63 5.93
CA GLY A 147 -3.23 12.64 5.17
C GLY A 147 -3.91 12.95 3.83
N PHE A 148 -4.28 11.91 3.07
CA PHE A 148 -5.01 12.10 1.81
C PHE A 148 -6.39 12.71 2.02
N LEU A 149 -7.18 12.23 2.98
CA LEU A 149 -8.53 12.72 3.23
C LEU A 149 -8.51 14.17 3.72
N ARG A 150 -7.61 14.51 4.64
CA ARG A 150 -7.42 15.87 5.15
C ARG A 150 -7.02 16.81 4.02
N GLY A 151 -5.99 16.45 3.25
CA GLY A 151 -5.52 17.27 2.15
C GLY A 151 -6.54 17.42 1.01
N ALA A 152 -7.35 16.38 0.74
CA ALA A 152 -8.44 16.47 -0.23
C ALA A 152 -9.52 17.48 0.24
N ARG A 153 -9.93 17.42 1.52
CA ARG A 153 -10.90 18.37 2.10
C ARG A 153 -10.38 19.79 2.08
N GLN A 154 -9.11 20.01 2.44
CA GLN A 154 -8.47 21.33 2.40
C GLN A 154 -8.45 21.92 0.98
N ALA A 155 -8.34 21.06 -0.03
CA ALA A 155 -8.43 21.44 -1.44
C ALA A 155 -9.87 21.49 -1.99
N GLY A 156 -10.91 21.44 -1.12
CA GLY A 156 -12.32 21.62 -1.50
C GLY A 156 -13.06 20.34 -1.87
N ALA A 157 -12.48 19.15 -1.70
CA ALA A 157 -13.22 17.90 -1.90
C ALA A 157 -14.28 17.68 -0.79
N ARG A 158 -15.43 17.15 -1.18
CA ARG A 158 -16.49 16.74 -0.26
C ARG A 158 -16.39 15.24 -0.02
N LEU A 159 -16.47 14.81 1.25
CA LEU A 159 -16.58 13.42 1.65
C LEU A 159 -17.99 13.18 2.22
N LEU A 160 -18.67 12.17 1.66
CA LEU A 160 -19.95 11.64 2.13
C LEU A 160 -19.70 10.24 2.67
N THR A 161 -20.02 10.00 3.95
CA THR A 161 -19.91 8.67 4.60
C THR A 161 -21.29 8.16 5.01
N GLY A 162 -21.44 6.84 5.15
CA GLY A 162 -22.71 6.20 5.45
C GLY A 162 -23.69 6.25 4.25
N VAL A 163 -23.20 6.53 3.06
CA VAL A 163 -24.01 6.75 1.85
C VAL A 163 -23.64 5.76 0.77
N GLN A 164 -24.59 4.96 0.36
CA GLN A 164 -24.39 3.95 -0.69
C GLN A 164 -24.80 4.46 -2.07
N PRO A 165 -23.93 4.37 -3.10
CA PRO A 165 -24.34 4.61 -4.46
C PRO A 165 -25.23 3.45 -4.95
N LEU A 166 -26.47 3.77 -5.38
CA LEU A 166 -27.46 2.79 -5.83
C LEU A 166 -27.42 2.60 -7.34
N ARG A 167 -27.27 3.70 -8.08
CA ARG A 167 -27.26 3.70 -9.54
C ARG A 167 -26.38 4.82 -10.07
N ALA A 168 -25.63 4.53 -11.14
CA ALA A 168 -24.91 5.55 -11.89
C ALA A 168 -25.34 5.51 -13.36
N ALA A 169 -25.62 6.66 -13.97
CA ALA A 169 -25.95 6.82 -15.36
C ALA A 169 -25.16 7.99 -15.96
N HIS A 170 -24.72 7.86 -17.21
CA HIS A 170 -24.03 8.90 -17.96
C HIS A 170 -24.91 9.36 -19.13
N ASP A 171 -25.13 10.67 -19.26
CA ASP A 171 -26.01 11.25 -20.29
C ASP A 171 -25.23 11.77 -21.51
N GLY A 172 -23.96 11.39 -21.63
CA GLY A 172 -23.03 11.88 -22.66
C GLY A 172 -22.15 13.03 -22.20
N GLN A 173 -22.55 13.77 -21.16
CA GLN A 173 -21.79 14.89 -20.61
C GLN A 173 -21.50 14.77 -19.11
N ARG A 174 -22.42 14.18 -18.34
CA ARG A 174 -22.36 14.14 -16.87
C ARG A 174 -22.75 12.76 -16.34
N TRP A 175 -22.14 12.41 -15.22
CA TRP A 175 -22.59 11.29 -14.40
C TRP A 175 -23.66 11.74 -13.42
N ARG A 176 -24.77 11.00 -13.36
CA ARG A 176 -25.78 11.11 -12.31
C ARG A 176 -25.65 9.89 -11.41
N VAL A 177 -25.48 10.09 -10.13
CA VAL A 177 -25.35 9.03 -9.14
C VAL A 177 -26.47 9.17 -8.14
N ALA A 178 -27.37 8.18 -8.09
CA ALA A 178 -28.40 8.10 -7.08
C ALA A 178 -27.79 7.49 -5.81
N LEU A 179 -28.10 8.09 -4.66
CA LEU A 179 -27.56 7.70 -3.35
C LEU A 179 -28.67 7.19 -2.44
N SER A 180 -28.32 6.45 -1.38
CA SER A 180 -29.25 5.82 -0.44
C SER A 180 -29.98 6.82 0.48
N ASP A 181 -29.47 8.01 0.60
CA ASP A 181 -30.02 9.10 1.45
C ASP A 181 -30.83 10.15 0.67
N GLY A 182 -31.11 9.90 -0.59
CA GLY A 182 -31.94 10.73 -1.48
C GLY A 182 -31.18 11.54 -2.50
#